data_4e7545804c2d5131e1171fd419d93793
#
_entry.id   4e7545804c2d5131e1171fd419d93793
#
_cell.length_a   1.000
_cell.length_b   1.000
_cell.length_c   1.000
_cell.angle_alpha   90.00
_cell.angle_beta   90.00
_cell.angle_gamma   90.00
#
_symmetry.space_group_name_H-M   'P 1'
#
loop_
_entity.id
_entity.type
_entity.pdbx_description
1 polymer ?
#
loop_
_entity_poly.entity_id
_entity_poly.type
_entity_poly.pdbx_seq_one_letter_code
_entity_poly.pdbx_strand_id
1 'polypeptide(L)' 'MIIYILFLDCGCYYKGTKQDVPCDKKTGQCVCHEGYAGNNCDKCAIGYKKAYNFNIMICERKYLLLQ' A
#
# COMPACT_ATOMS: atom_id res chain seq x y z
N MET A 1 -4.46 17.90 11.47
CA MET A 1 -4.09 17.30 12.74
C MET A 1 -4.83 16.03 12.99
N ILE A 2 -6.13 16.13 13.01
CA ILE A 2 -6.94 14.95 13.30
C ILE A 2 -6.74 13.87 12.26
N ILE A 3 -6.49 14.25 11.06
CA ILE A 3 -6.28 13.30 9.97
C ILE A 3 -5.08 12.42 10.22
N TYR A 4 -4.04 12.97 10.83
CA TYR A 4 -2.86 12.17 11.11
C TYR A 4 -3.16 11.04 12.06
N ILE A 5 -4.00 11.31 13.01
CA ILE A 5 -4.34 10.30 13.99
C ILE A 5 -5.02 9.12 13.33
N LEU A 6 -5.84 9.39 12.32
CA LEU A 6 -6.55 8.33 11.62
C LEU A 6 -5.59 7.42 10.88
N PHE A 7 -4.57 7.98 10.27
CA PHE A 7 -3.58 7.16 9.57
C PHE A 7 -2.79 6.33 10.55
N LEU A 8 -2.41 6.93 11.65
CA LEU A 8 -1.61 6.21 12.63
C LEU A 8 -2.36 5.04 13.23
N ASP A 9 -3.68 5.17 13.34
CA ASP A 9 -4.48 4.09 13.91
C ASP A 9 -4.40 2.81 13.10
N CYS A 10 -4.31 2.91 11.79
CA CYS A 10 -4.28 1.74 10.94
C CYS A 10 -2.88 1.29 10.56
N GLY A 11 -1.91 2.17 10.68
CA GLY A 11 -0.54 1.80 10.35
C GLY A 11 -0.33 1.50 8.88
N CYS A 12 -1.05 2.16 8.00
CA CYS A 12 -0.95 1.89 6.58
C CYS A 12 0.39 2.34 6.01
N TYR A 13 0.93 1.50 5.10
CA TYR A 13 2.15 1.86 4.40
C TYR A 13 1.80 2.93 3.37
N TYR A 14 2.35 4.12 3.55
CA TYR A 14 1.89 5.28 2.77
C TYR A 14 2.05 5.09 1.28
N LYS A 15 3.11 4.42 0.84
CA LYS A 15 3.38 4.27 -0.58
C LYS A 15 2.37 3.36 -1.26
N GLY A 16 1.88 2.39 -0.53
CA GLY A 16 0.94 1.43 -1.10
C GLY A 16 -0.52 1.73 -0.79
N THR A 17 -0.80 2.79 -0.07
CA THR A 17 -2.13 3.07 0.42
C THR A 17 -2.69 4.33 -0.23
N LYS A 18 -3.95 4.29 -0.60
CA LYS A 18 -4.63 5.47 -1.13
C LYS A 18 -4.81 6.48 0.00
N GLN A 19 -4.28 7.66 -0.20
CA GLN A 19 -4.22 8.64 0.86
C GLN A 19 -5.54 9.35 1.11
N ASP A 20 -6.40 9.36 0.11
CA ASP A 20 -7.67 10.06 0.24
C ASP A 20 -8.81 9.15 0.68
N VAL A 21 -8.50 7.92 1.01
CA VAL A 21 -9.52 6.96 1.44
C VAL A 21 -9.14 6.45 2.82
N PRO A 22 -9.99 6.64 3.82
CA PRO A 22 -9.65 6.17 5.17
C PRO A 22 -9.69 4.64 5.25
N CYS A 23 -8.92 4.11 6.16
CA CYS A 23 -8.92 2.67 6.38
C CYS A 23 -10.20 2.24 7.11
N ASP A 24 -10.47 0.94 7.05
CA ASP A 24 -11.61 0.37 7.75
C ASP A 24 -11.25 0.25 9.21
N LYS A 25 -11.96 0.98 10.06
CA LYS A 25 -11.62 1.00 11.47
C LYS A 25 -11.96 -0.28 12.18
N LYS A 26 -12.86 -1.06 11.63
CA LYS A 26 -13.24 -2.33 12.27
C LYS A 26 -12.19 -3.39 12.04
N THR A 27 -11.66 -3.47 10.83
CA THR A 27 -10.71 -4.51 10.48
C THR A 27 -9.28 -4.01 10.43
N GLY A 28 -9.10 -2.70 10.33
CA GLY A 28 -7.79 -2.12 10.14
C GLY A 28 -7.29 -2.21 8.72
N GLN A 29 -8.15 -2.64 7.79
CA GLN A 29 -7.75 -2.84 6.41
C GLN A 29 -7.58 -1.49 5.71
N CYS A 30 -6.40 -1.29 5.15
CA CYS A 30 -6.10 -0.09 4.37
C CYS A 30 -6.54 -0.30 2.93
N VAL A 31 -6.84 0.81 2.25
CA VAL A 31 -7.24 0.75 0.85
C VAL A 31 -5.99 0.89 0.01
N CYS A 32 -5.61 -0.17 -0.69
CA CYS A 32 -4.34 -0.22 -1.37
C CYS A 32 -4.42 0.25 -2.81
N HIS A 33 -3.31 0.82 -3.27
CA HIS A 33 -3.14 1.09 -4.70
C HIS A 33 -3.00 -0.23 -5.44
N GLU A 34 -3.20 -0.18 -6.74
CA GLU A 34 -3.03 -1.37 -7.55
C GLU A 34 -1.61 -1.89 -7.42
N GLY A 35 -1.48 -3.20 -7.25
CA GLY A 35 -0.17 -3.81 -7.10
C GLY A 35 0.26 -3.99 -5.67
N TYR A 36 -0.46 -3.41 -4.73
CA TYR A 36 -0.14 -3.53 -3.32
C TYR A 36 -1.19 -4.37 -2.62
N ALA A 37 -0.79 -5.04 -1.57
CA ALA A 37 -1.67 -5.98 -0.88
C ALA A 37 -1.34 -5.99 0.61
N GLY A 38 -2.11 -6.80 1.33
CA GLY A 38 -1.94 -6.91 2.76
C GLY A 38 -2.82 -5.94 3.51
N ASN A 39 -2.94 -6.16 4.79
CA ASN A 39 -3.79 -5.31 5.62
C ASN A 39 -3.31 -3.86 5.63
N ASN A 40 -2.00 -3.69 5.61
CA ASN A 40 -1.39 -2.36 5.65
C ASN A 40 -0.87 -1.91 4.30
N CYS A 41 -1.15 -2.65 3.24
CA CYS A 41 -0.68 -2.33 1.89
C CYS A 41 0.84 -2.30 1.81
N ASP A 42 1.49 -3.12 2.59
CA ASP A 42 2.95 -3.17 2.64
C ASP A 42 3.52 -4.42 1.98
N LYS A 43 2.71 -5.08 1.19
CA LYS A 43 3.14 -6.25 0.43
C LYS A 43 2.79 -6.04 -1.01
N CYS A 44 3.38 -6.86 -1.89
CA CYS A 44 3.06 -6.76 -3.30
C CYS A 44 2.03 -7.81 -3.67
N ALA A 45 1.09 -7.41 -4.52
CA ALA A 45 0.05 -8.30 -4.99
C ALA A 45 0.63 -9.33 -5.95
N ILE A 46 -0.15 -10.37 -6.21
CA ILE A 46 0.25 -11.41 -7.15
C ILE A 46 0.48 -10.78 -8.52
N GLY A 47 1.60 -11.13 -9.14
CA GLY A 47 1.96 -10.54 -10.43
C GLY A 47 2.83 -9.31 -10.31
N TYR A 48 3.14 -8.92 -9.08
CA TYR A 48 4.00 -7.77 -8.84
C TYR A 48 5.21 -8.21 -8.04
N LYS A 49 6.28 -7.45 -8.15
CA LYS A 49 7.51 -7.74 -7.42
C LYS A 49 7.96 -6.52 -6.66
N LYS A 50 8.71 -6.74 -5.61
CA LYS A 50 9.26 -5.66 -4.82
C LYS A 50 10.42 -5.01 -5.54
N ALA A 51 10.47 -3.70 -5.49
CA ALA A 51 11.60 -2.93 -5.98
C ALA A 51 11.84 -1.82 -4.97
N TYR A 52 13.04 -1.29 -4.95
CA TYR A 52 13.37 -0.25 -3.99
C TYR A 52 13.90 0.96 -4.72
N ASN A 53 13.39 2.12 -4.35
CA ASN A 53 13.79 3.38 -4.92
C ASN A 53 14.12 4.29 -3.74
N PHE A 54 15.40 4.58 -3.54
CA PHE A 54 15.85 5.39 -2.41
C PHE A 54 15.38 4.79 -1.08
N ASN A 55 15.50 3.48 -0.96
CA ASN A 55 15.10 2.75 0.24
C ASN A 55 13.60 2.73 0.47
N ILE A 56 12.83 3.10 -0.54
CA ILE A 56 11.37 3.04 -0.46
C ILE A 56 10.91 1.85 -1.28
N MET A 57 10.15 0.97 -0.64
CA MET A 57 9.66 -0.23 -1.30
C MET A 57 8.47 0.13 -2.20
N ILE A 58 8.55 -0.32 -3.45
CA ILE A 58 7.44 -0.15 -4.39
C ILE A 58 7.17 -1.50 -5.03
N CYS A 59 5.99 -1.64 -5.60
CA CYS A 59 5.58 -2.88 -6.25
C CYS A 59 5.43 -2.63 -7.73
N GLU A 60 6.15 -3.42 -8.53
CA GLU A 60 6.17 -3.27 -9.98
C GLU A 60 5.59 -4.50 -10.64
N ARG A 61 4.97 -4.31 -11.79
CA ARG A 61 4.48 -5.44 -12.55
C ARG A 61 5.61 -6.33 -13.00
N LYS A 62 5.44 -7.63 -12.78
CA LYS A 62 6.47 -8.58 -13.17
C LYS A 62 6.54 -8.77 -14.67
N TYR A 63 5.41 -8.73 -15.33
CA TYR A 63 5.33 -9.14 -16.72
C TYR A 63 5.14 -7.99 -17.67
N LEU A 64 5.59 -6.83 -17.27
CA LEU A 64 5.44 -5.66 -18.08
C LEU A 64 6.07 -5.80 -19.45
N LEU A 65 7.23 -6.44 -19.48
CA LEU A 65 7.98 -6.55 -20.72
C LEU A 65 7.45 -7.57 -21.69
N LEU A 66 6.53 -8.38 -21.26
CA LEU A 66 6.00 -9.41 -22.11
C LEU A 66 4.90 -8.94 -23.03
N GLN A 67 4.52 -7.71 -22.88
CA GLN A 67 3.42 -7.13 -23.67
C GLN A 67 3.82 -6.73 -25.07
#